data_c71b177fd06ddf74e07d603ee906ca42
#
_entry.id   c71b177fd06ddf74e07d603ee906ca42
#
_cell.length_a   1.000
_cell.length_b   1.000
_cell.length_c   1.000
_cell.angle_alpha   90.00
_cell.angle_beta   90.00
_cell.angle_gamma   90.00
#
_symmetry.space_group_name_H-M   'P 1'
#
loop_
_entity.id
_entity.type
_entity.pdbx_description
1 polymer ?
#
loop_
_entity_poly.entity_id
_entity_poly.type
_entity_poly.pdbx_seq_one_letter_code
_entity_poly.pdbx_strand_id
1 'polypeptide(L)'
;RTDFLRNFYRKYEGAPVLQVDEDSLEMFNEFILAKSFPAAIRRVREHRALGHRTLLITGALDFVVQPLKPLFDEILAPSLEINGGKYSGRMTHVPPIGETRAAALRSYADENNLDLKESIAYADSTSDLPMLEAVGFPVAVNPETKLATLARRRGWLVENFQPISGSPKKTLPLGSKKE
;
A
#
# COMPACT_ATOMS: atom_id res chain seq x y z
N ARG A 1 -2.82 -17.64 -1.65
CA ARG A 1 -2.78 -16.28 -1.06
C ARG A 1 -4.19 -15.67 -0.98
N THR A 2 -5.03 -15.85 -1.98
CA THR A 2 -6.42 -15.34 -2.02
C THR A 2 -7.29 -15.98 -0.92
N ASP A 3 -7.15 -17.28 -0.66
CA ASP A 3 -7.90 -17.97 0.39
C ASP A 3 -7.47 -17.55 1.80
N PHE A 4 -6.18 -17.27 1.99
CA PHE A 4 -5.68 -16.70 3.25
C PHE A 4 -6.32 -15.34 3.54
N LEU A 5 -6.40 -14.47 2.56
CA LEU A 5 -7.01 -13.15 2.70
C LEU A 5 -8.52 -13.25 2.97
N ARG A 6 -9.24 -14.14 2.27
CA ARG A 6 -10.66 -14.40 2.57
C ARG A 6 -10.89 -14.84 4.01
N ASN A 7 -10.05 -15.75 4.51
CA ASN A 7 -10.16 -16.20 5.89
C ASN A 7 -9.77 -15.10 6.89
N PHE A 8 -8.82 -14.25 6.54
CA PHE A 8 -8.45 -13.09 7.34
C PHE A 8 -9.60 -12.09 7.45
N TYR A 9 -10.26 -11.76 6.34
CA TYR A 9 -11.35 -10.78 6.30
C TYR A 9 -12.61 -11.27 7.04
N ARG A 10 -12.87 -12.58 7.06
CA ARG A 10 -13.97 -13.17 7.84
C ARG A 10 -13.87 -12.89 9.35
N LYS A 11 -12.68 -12.59 9.86
CA LYS A 11 -12.49 -12.22 11.27
C LYS A 11 -13.25 -10.95 11.67
N TYR A 12 -13.58 -10.13 10.71
CA TYR A 12 -14.34 -8.89 10.93
C TYR A 12 -15.85 -9.07 10.77
N GLU A 13 -16.32 -10.29 10.47
CA GLU A 13 -17.76 -10.58 10.35
C GLU A 13 -18.49 -10.25 11.66
N GLY A 14 -19.51 -9.39 11.56
CA GLY A 14 -20.29 -8.91 12.71
C GLY A 14 -19.65 -7.79 13.52
N ALA A 15 -18.42 -7.37 13.21
CA ALA A 15 -17.78 -6.26 13.90
C ALA A 15 -18.49 -4.93 13.59
N PRO A 16 -18.81 -4.10 14.60
CA PRO A 16 -19.37 -2.77 14.36
C PRO A 16 -18.36 -1.86 13.65
N VAL A 17 -18.81 -1.18 12.59
CA VAL A 17 -17.95 -0.30 11.79
C VAL A 17 -17.32 0.79 12.66
N LEU A 18 -18.14 1.45 13.51
CA LEU A 18 -17.65 2.51 14.38
C LEU A 18 -16.54 2.05 15.33
N GLN A 19 -16.64 0.83 15.88
CA GLN A 19 -15.61 0.29 16.76
C GLN A 19 -14.31 0.01 15.98
N VAL A 20 -14.42 -0.56 14.78
CA VAL A 20 -13.25 -0.82 13.93
C VAL A 20 -12.58 0.48 13.50
N ASP A 21 -13.34 1.52 13.21
CA ASP A 21 -12.80 2.84 12.87
C ASP A 21 -12.07 3.48 14.07
N GLU A 22 -12.62 3.35 15.28
CA GLU A 22 -11.95 3.79 16.50
C GLU A 22 -10.63 3.04 16.74
N ASP A 23 -10.62 1.73 16.52
CA ASP A 23 -9.46 0.86 16.70
C ASP A 23 -8.45 0.97 15.51
N SER A 24 -8.82 1.62 14.42
CA SER A 24 -8.02 1.67 13.18
C SER A 24 -6.62 2.24 13.39
N LEU A 25 -6.47 3.23 14.25
CA LEU A 25 -5.16 3.82 14.56
C LEU A 25 -4.26 2.86 15.33
N GLU A 26 -4.83 2.06 16.24
CA GLU A 26 -4.10 1.03 16.96
C GLU A 26 -3.67 -0.08 16.00
N MET A 27 -4.57 -0.55 15.14
CA MET A 27 -4.25 -1.51 14.07
C MET A 27 -3.16 -0.99 13.14
N PHE A 28 -3.23 0.27 12.75
CA PHE A 28 -2.20 0.91 11.94
C PHE A 28 -0.83 0.90 12.66
N ASN A 29 -0.79 1.28 13.93
CA ASN A 29 0.43 1.29 14.72
C ASN A 29 1.02 -0.11 14.84
N GLU A 30 0.22 -1.13 15.07
CA GLU A 30 0.66 -2.51 15.24
C GLU A 30 1.11 -3.15 13.93
N PHE A 31 0.32 -3.02 12.87
CA PHE A 31 0.53 -3.79 11.63
C PHE A 31 1.33 -3.03 10.57
N ILE A 32 1.26 -1.72 10.54
CA ILE A 32 1.89 -0.90 9.49
C ILE A 32 3.07 -0.12 10.03
N LEU A 33 2.84 0.69 11.08
CA LEU A 33 3.85 1.59 11.61
C LEU A 33 5.07 0.86 12.16
N ALA A 34 4.85 -0.21 12.91
CA ALA A 34 5.92 -1.00 13.51
C ALA A 34 6.85 -1.66 12.46
N LYS A 35 6.38 -1.80 11.22
CA LYS A 35 7.12 -2.37 10.08
C LYS A 35 7.49 -1.33 9.03
N SER A 36 7.29 -0.05 9.29
CA SER A 36 7.52 1.00 8.30
C SER A 36 9.00 1.34 8.14
N PHE A 37 9.30 1.94 7.00
CA PHE A 37 10.63 2.41 6.65
C PHE A 37 10.59 3.94 6.51
N PRO A 38 11.25 4.72 7.39
CA PRO A 38 11.25 6.18 7.32
C PRO A 38 11.71 6.72 5.96
N ALA A 39 12.67 6.03 5.33
CA ALA A 39 13.12 6.39 3.99
C ALA A 39 12.03 6.25 2.93
N ALA A 40 11.12 5.26 3.05
CA ALA A 40 9.98 5.13 2.14
C ALA A 40 9.02 6.31 2.28
N ILE A 41 8.71 6.72 3.51
CA ILE A 41 7.85 7.89 3.76
C ILE A 41 8.48 9.17 3.20
N ARG A 42 9.79 9.36 3.39
CA ARG A 42 10.50 10.50 2.78
C ARG A 42 10.42 10.47 1.26
N ARG A 43 10.61 9.30 0.64
CA ARG A 43 10.52 9.13 -0.81
C ARG A 43 9.15 9.53 -1.36
N VAL A 44 8.06 9.13 -0.70
CA VAL A 44 6.71 9.57 -1.10
C VAL A 44 6.58 11.10 -1.04
N ARG A 45 7.10 11.72 0.02
CA ARG A 45 7.09 13.18 0.16
C ARG A 45 7.94 13.89 -0.90
N GLU A 46 9.09 13.33 -1.25
CA GLU A 46 9.94 13.84 -2.33
C GLU A 46 9.20 13.81 -3.66
N HIS A 47 8.51 12.71 -3.98
CA HIS A 47 7.68 12.63 -5.17
C HIS A 47 6.59 13.70 -5.20
N ARG A 48 5.88 13.89 -4.09
CA ARG A 48 4.86 14.95 -4.01
C ARG A 48 5.43 16.35 -4.15
N ALA A 49 6.59 16.60 -3.56
CA ALA A 49 7.27 17.90 -3.69
C ALA A 49 7.69 18.20 -5.13
N LEU A 50 7.96 17.15 -5.93
CA LEU A 50 8.23 17.25 -7.35
C LEU A 50 6.97 17.36 -8.23
N GLY A 51 5.78 17.38 -7.63
CA GLY A 51 4.51 17.43 -8.34
C GLY A 51 4.05 16.10 -8.91
N HIS A 52 4.69 14.99 -8.56
CA HIS A 52 4.26 13.66 -8.97
C HIS A 52 2.97 13.26 -8.23
N ARG A 53 2.07 12.62 -8.95
CA ARG A 53 0.91 11.99 -8.35
C ARG A 53 1.31 10.72 -7.64
N THR A 54 0.85 10.55 -6.40
CA THR A 54 1.23 9.42 -5.54
C THR A 54 0.05 8.49 -5.30
N LEU A 55 0.25 7.19 -5.57
CA LEU A 55 -0.75 6.15 -5.46
C LEU A 55 -0.24 5.01 -4.57
N LEU A 56 -1.02 4.63 -3.56
CA LEU A 56 -0.79 3.41 -2.78
C LEU A 56 -1.75 2.32 -3.26
N ILE A 57 -1.22 1.19 -3.71
CA ILE A 57 -2.01 -0.01 -4.05
C ILE A 57 -1.66 -1.11 -3.06
N THR A 58 -2.60 -1.51 -2.22
CA THR A 58 -2.34 -2.41 -1.10
C THR A 58 -3.40 -3.50 -0.94
N GLY A 59 -3.01 -4.66 -0.42
CA GLY A 59 -3.93 -5.71 0.01
C GLY A 59 -4.42 -5.54 1.46
N ALA A 60 -3.91 -4.54 2.20
CA ALA A 60 -4.43 -4.21 3.53
C ALA A 60 -5.79 -3.52 3.41
N LEU A 61 -6.69 -3.78 4.37
CA LEU A 61 -8.01 -3.17 4.40
C LEU A 61 -7.94 -1.64 4.49
N ASP A 62 -8.89 -0.97 3.88
CA ASP A 62 -8.98 0.48 3.77
C ASP A 62 -8.91 1.20 5.13
N PHE A 63 -9.65 0.73 6.13
CA PHE A 63 -9.63 1.29 7.48
C PHE A 63 -8.26 1.15 8.18
N VAL A 64 -7.46 0.11 7.85
CA VAL A 64 -6.12 -0.09 8.41
C VAL A 64 -5.13 0.92 7.83
N VAL A 65 -5.27 1.28 6.56
CA VAL A 65 -4.35 2.21 5.87
C VAL A 65 -4.85 3.65 5.83
N GLN A 66 -6.03 3.91 6.37
CA GLN A 66 -6.63 5.24 6.48
C GLN A 66 -5.67 6.32 7.01
N PRO A 67 -4.83 6.07 8.04
CA PRO A 67 -3.85 7.05 8.53
C PRO A 67 -2.78 7.46 7.50
N LEU A 68 -2.61 6.71 6.40
CA LEU A 68 -1.69 7.06 5.32
C LEU A 68 -2.30 8.04 4.28
N LYS A 69 -3.61 8.28 4.33
CA LYS A 69 -4.30 9.19 3.39
C LYS A 69 -3.59 10.53 3.16
N PRO A 70 -3.05 11.21 4.19
CA PRO A 70 -2.36 12.48 3.98
C PRO A 70 -1.09 12.39 3.13
N LEU A 71 -0.53 11.18 2.95
CA LEU A 71 0.71 10.96 2.20
C LEU A 71 0.47 10.67 0.72
N PHE A 72 -0.72 10.20 0.34
CA PHE A 72 -1.03 9.76 -1.01
C PHE A 72 -2.18 10.57 -1.60
N ASP A 73 -2.14 10.79 -2.90
CA ASP A 73 -3.26 11.40 -3.62
C ASP A 73 -4.43 10.41 -3.75
N GLU A 74 -4.13 9.11 -3.83
CA GLU A 74 -5.13 8.04 -3.84
C GLU A 74 -4.60 6.78 -3.16
N ILE A 75 -5.50 6.02 -2.51
CA ILE A 75 -5.23 4.70 -1.93
C ILE A 75 -6.22 3.69 -2.50
N LEU A 76 -5.71 2.71 -3.24
CA LEU A 76 -6.48 1.56 -3.71
C LEU A 76 -6.29 0.40 -2.75
N ALA A 77 -7.26 0.20 -1.88
CA ALA A 77 -7.29 -0.82 -0.83
C ALA A 77 -8.61 -1.59 -0.88
N PRO A 78 -8.63 -2.88 -0.51
CA PRO A 78 -9.87 -3.63 -0.40
C PRO A 78 -10.71 -3.09 0.75
N SER A 79 -12.03 -3.07 0.55
CA SER A 79 -13.02 -2.74 1.57
C SER A 79 -13.94 -3.91 1.84
N LEU A 80 -14.55 -3.94 3.02
CA LEU A 80 -15.54 -4.93 3.40
C LEU A 80 -16.97 -4.40 3.21
N GLU A 81 -17.86 -5.28 2.81
CA GLU A 81 -19.29 -4.96 2.76
C GLU A 81 -19.83 -4.64 4.16
N ILE A 82 -20.69 -3.64 4.21
CA ILE A 82 -21.35 -3.19 5.46
C ILE A 82 -22.83 -3.50 5.37
N ASN A 83 -23.35 -4.21 6.39
CA ASN A 83 -24.75 -4.51 6.53
C ASN A 83 -25.21 -4.09 7.94
N GLY A 84 -26.15 -3.14 8.02
CA GLY A 84 -26.72 -2.67 9.29
C GLY A 84 -25.67 -2.12 10.27
N GLY A 85 -24.65 -1.40 9.77
CA GLY A 85 -23.57 -0.82 10.58
C GLY A 85 -22.49 -1.79 11.06
N LYS A 86 -22.50 -3.02 10.52
CA LYS A 86 -21.51 -4.06 10.82
C LYS A 86 -20.87 -4.58 9.54
N TYR A 87 -19.63 -5.01 9.63
CA TYR A 87 -18.96 -5.70 8.52
C TYR A 87 -19.54 -7.09 8.29
N SER A 88 -19.74 -7.47 7.01
CA SER A 88 -20.24 -8.80 6.64
C SER A 88 -19.14 -9.88 6.59
N GLY A 89 -17.86 -9.47 6.71
CA GLY A 89 -16.72 -10.35 6.49
C GLY A 89 -16.45 -10.67 5.02
N ARG A 90 -17.21 -10.08 4.09
CA ARG A 90 -17.02 -10.22 2.64
C ARG A 90 -16.39 -8.97 2.07
N MET A 91 -15.57 -9.16 1.04
CA MET A 91 -14.98 -8.04 0.29
C MET A 91 -15.98 -7.46 -0.72
N THR A 92 -15.93 -6.15 -0.90
CA THR A 92 -16.68 -5.46 -1.96
C THR A 92 -16.11 -5.75 -3.35
N HIS A 93 -14.78 -5.92 -3.45
CA HIS A 93 -14.05 -6.14 -4.70
C HIS A 93 -12.91 -7.14 -4.51
N VAL A 94 -12.38 -7.64 -5.61
CA VAL A 94 -11.18 -8.49 -5.59
C VAL A 94 -9.99 -7.66 -5.09
N PRO A 95 -9.24 -8.13 -4.08
CA PRO A 95 -8.09 -7.39 -3.55
C PRO A 95 -7.02 -7.19 -4.63
N PRO A 96 -6.36 -6.03 -4.68
CA PRO A 96 -5.35 -5.73 -5.68
C PRO A 96 -4.03 -6.45 -5.37
N ILE A 97 -3.89 -7.67 -5.89
CA ILE A 97 -2.72 -8.54 -5.70
C ILE A 97 -2.29 -9.11 -7.05
N GLY A 98 -0.99 -9.11 -7.32
CA GLY A 98 -0.48 -9.66 -8.57
C GLY A 98 -1.05 -8.94 -9.80
N GLU A 99 -1.66 -9.68 -10.71
CA GLU A 99 -2.23 -9.11 -11.93
C GLU A 99 -3.39 -8.14 -11.65
N THR A 100 -4.19 -8.37 -10.62
CA THR A 100 -5.26 -7.43 -10.25
C THR A 100 -4.72 -6.09 -9.75
N ARG A 101 -3.50 -6.08 -9.17
CA ARG A 101 -2.79 -4.83 -8.80
C ARG A 101 -2.34 -4.07 -10.04
N ALA A 102 -1.78 -4.76 -11.02
CA ALA A 102 -1.40 -4.15 -12.29
C ALA A 102 -2.62 -3.62 -13.08
N ALA A 103 -3.73 -4.36 -13.06
CA ALA A 103 -4.98 -3.91 -13.67
C ALA A 103 -5.53 -2.66 -12.99
N ALA A 104 -5.52 -2.61 -11.65
CA ALA A 104 -5.94 -1.43 -10.89
C ALA A 104 -5.06 -0.21 -11.20
N LEU A 105 -3.73 -0.42 -11.32
CA LEU A 105 -2.81 0.65 -11.73
C LEU A 105 -3.13 1.19 -13.13
N ARG A 106 -3.37 0.30 -14.11
CA ARG A 106 -3.70 0.70 -15.49
C ARG A 106 -5.01 1.49 -15.53
N SER A 107 -6.06 0.98 -14.87
CA SER A 107 -7.36 1.68 -14.80
C SER A 107 -7.21 3.07 -14.21
N TYR A 108 -6.52 3.18 -13.08
CA TYR A 108 -6.26 4.47 -12.45
C TYR A 108 -5.47 5.43 -13.36
N ALA A 109 -4.46 4.93 -14.06
CA ALA A 109 -3.66 5.73 -14.98
C ALA A 109 -4.50 6.24 -16.15
N ASP A 110 -5.34 5.39 -16.75
CA ASP A 110 -6.22 5.74 -17.86
C ASP A 110 -7.26 6.79 -17.42
N GLU A 111 -7.90 6.60 -16.26
CA GLU A 111 -8.89 7.52 -15.71
C GLU A 111 -8.32 8.91 -15.36
N ASN A 112 -7.04 8.98 -15.04
CA ASN A 112 -6.36 10.20 -14.62
C ASN A 112 -5.40 10.76 -15.69
N ASN A 113 -5.37 10.21 -16.89
CA ASN A 113 -4.49 10.59 -18.01
C ASN A 113 -3.00 10.59 -17.61
N LEU A 114 -2.57 9.54 -16.92
CA LEU A 114 -1.19 9.36 -16.48
C LEU A 114 -0.43 8.45 -17.45
N ASP A 115 0.80 8.83 -17.79
CA ASP A 115 1.67 7.99 -18.61
C ASP A 115 2.45 7.00 -17.72
N LEU A 116 2.15 5.72 -17.86
CA LEU A 116 2.85 4.66 -17.13
C LEU A 116 4.32 4.52 -17.56
N LYS A 117 4.69 4.94 -18.77
CA LYS A 117 6.10 4.94 -19.22
C LYS A 117 6.94 5.98 -18.48
N GLU A 118 6.31 7.06 -18.01
CA GLU A 118 6.93 8.10 -17.19
C GLU A 118 6.69 7.90 -15.70
N SER A 119 6.10 6.74 -15.32
CA SER A 119 5.74 6.42 -13.93
C SER A 119 6.77 5.52 -13.26
N ILE A 120 6.90 5.68 -11.95
CA ILE A 120 7.76 4.88 -11.09
C ILE A 120 6.90 3.96 -10.24
N ALA A 121 7.24 2.68 -10.14
CA ALA A 121 6.61 1.74 -9.22
C ALA A 121 7.64 1.13 -8.27
N TYR A 122 7.25 0.99 -7.01
CA TYR A 122 8.06 0.41 -5.94
C TYR A 122 7.42 -0.87 -5.43
N ALA A 123 8.18 -1.95 -5.35
CA ALA A 123 7.72 -3.23 -4.78
C ALA A 123 8.87 -4.10 -4.27
N ASP A 124 8.56 -5.08 -3.42
CA ASP A 124 9.52 -5.96 -2.74
C ASP A 124 9.40 -7.44 -3.15
N SER A 125 8.34 -7.82 -3.85
CA SER A 125 7.99 -9.21 -4.12
C SER A 125 7.72 -9.48 -5.60
N THR A 126 8.03 -10.70 -6.06
CA THR A 126 7.65 -11.18 -7.39
C THR A 126 6.14 -11.24 -7.62
N SER A 127 5.34 -11.23 -6.57
CA SER A 127 3.88 -11.08 -6.71
C SER A 127 3.48 -9.76 -7.35
N ASP A 128 4.35 -8.74 -7.30
CA ASP A 128 4.12 -7.41 -7.85
C ASP A 128 4.78 -7.20 -9.22
N LEU A 129 5.36 -8.26 -9.77
CA LEU A 129 6.03 -8.22 -11.06
C LEU A 129 5.15 -7.65 -12.18
N PRO A 130 3.86 -8.01 -12.32
CA PRO A 130 3.00 -7.42 -13.35
C PRO A 130 2.86 -5.88 -13.22
N MET A 131 2.86 -5.36 -12.00
CA MET A 131 2.83 -3.90 -11.74
C MET A 131 4.17 -3.25 -12.09
N LEU A 132 5.30 -3.86 -11.70
CA LEU A 132 6.64 -3.35 -12.03
C LEU A 132 6.89 -3.35 -13.53
N GLU A 133 6.38 -4.34 -14.26
CA GLU A 133 6.50 -4.43 -15.73
C GLU A 133 5.59 -3.44 -16.48
N ALA A 134 4.58 -2.89 -15.80
CA ALA A 134 3.65 -1.96 -16.41
C ALA A 134 4.19 -0.51 -16.49
N VAL A 135 5.26 -0.19 -15.76
CA VAL A 135 5.80 1.17 -15.68
C VAL A 135 7.16 1.31 -16.36
N GLY A 136 7.53 2.55 -16.69
CA GLY A 136 8.84 2.84 -17.29
C GLY A 136 9.99 2.77 -16.30
N PHE A 137 9.75 3.04 -15.02
CA PHE A 137 10.79 3.09 -13.98
C PHE A 137 10.47 2.16 -12.79
N PRO A 138 10.65 0.85 -12.95
CA PRO A 138 10.46 -0.10 -11.85
C PRO A 138 11.62 -0.03 -10.85
N VAL A 139 11.27 -0.02 -9.56
CA VAL A 139 12.22 0.00 -8.44
C VAL A 139 11.92 -1.17 -7.50
N ALA A 140 12.87 -2.06 -7.33
CA ALA A 140 12.78 -3.15 -6.36
C ALA A 140 13.31 -2.66 -5.00
N VAL A 141 12.46 -2.61 -3.99
CA VAL A 141 12.81 -2.12 -2.64
C VAL A 141 12.88 -3.28 -1.67
N ASN A 142 14.00 -3.43 -0.96
CA ASN A 142 14.23 -4.54 -0.03
C ASN A 142 13.76 -5.89 -0.63
N PRO A 143 14.10 -6.19 -1.89
CA PRO A 143 13.45 -7.25 -2.64
C PRO A 143 13.76 -8.63 -2.08
N GLU A 144 12.79 -9.53 -2.15
CA GLU A 144 13.04 -10.96 -2.00
C GLU A 144 14.06 -11.45 -3.04
N THR A 145 14.73 -12.58 -2.77
CA THR A 145 15.85 -13.09 -3.59
C THR A 145 15.50 -13.24 -5.07
N LYS A 146 14.29 -13.74 -5.38
CA LYS A 146 13.84 -13.91 -6.77
C LYS A 146 13.68 -12.57 -7.48
N LEU A 147 13.04 -11.59 -6.84
CA LEU A 147 12.89 -10.25 -7.41
C LEU A 147 14.23 -9.54 -7.54
N ALA A 148 15.11 -9.66 -6.53
CA ALA A 148 16.45 -9.08 -6.58
C ALA A 148 17.26 -9.59 -7.79
N THR A 149 17.22 -10.90 -8.03
CA THR A 149 17.89 -11.51 -9.17
C THR A 149 17.33 -11.01 -10.50
N LEU A 150 16.00 -10.96 -10.61
CA LEU A 150 15.33 -10.48 -11.81
C LEU A 150 15.61 -9.00 -12.08
N ALA A 151 15.53 -8.15 -11.05
CA ALA A 151 15.79 -6.71 -11.14
C ALA A 151 17.21 -6.43 -11.66
N ARG A 152 18.22 -7.13 -11.11
CA ARG A 152 19.60 -7.00 -11.60
C ARG A 152 19.76 -7.43 -13.06
N ARG A 153 19.14 -8.55 -13.46
CA ARG A 153 19.18 -9.02 -14.84
C ARG A 153 18.53 -8.07 -15.84
N ARG A 154 17.50 -7.32 -15.40
CA ARG A 154 16.77 -6.35 -16.21
C ARG A 154 17.31 -4.94 -16.11
N GLY A 155 18.34 -4.69 -15.31
CA GLY A 155 18.89 -3.35 -15.06
C GLY A 155 17.95 -2.44 -14.30
N TRP A 156 17.02 -2.99 -13.50
CA TRP A 156 16.12 -2.20 -12.66
C TRP A 156 16.86 -1.66 -11.44
N LEU A 157 16.41 -0.51 -10.95
CA LEU A 157 16.93 0.05 -9.71
C LEU A 157 16.55 -0.85 -8.52
N VAL A 158 17.54 -1.10 -7.66
CA VAL A 158 17.35 -1.83 -6.40
C VAL A 158 17.72 -0.90 -5.25
N GLU A 159 16.78 -0.64 -4.35
CA GLU A 159 16.98 0.17 -3.15
C GLU A 159 16.81 -0.67 -1.88
N ASN A 160 17.56 -0.32 -0.84
CA ASN A 160 17.45 -0.94 0.47
C ASN A 160 17.16 0.13 1.52
N PHE A 161 15.95 0.10 2.06
CA PHE A 161 15.55 0.97 3.14
C PHE A 161 15.78 0.27 4.49
N GLN A 162 16.26 1.02 5.46
CA GLN A 162 16.44 0.51 6.81
C GLN A 162 15.13 0.59 7.59
N PRO A 163 14.79 -0.45 8.37
CA PRO A 163 13.61 -0.41 9.21
C PRO A 163 13.75 0.65 10.31
N ILE A 164 12.64 1.03 10.91
CA ILE A 164 12.63 1.86 12.11
C ILE A 164 13.42 1.18 13.23
N SER A 165 14.34 1.93 13.82
CA SER A 165 14.98 1.58 15.08
C SER A 165 14.44 2.48 16.18
N GLY A 166 13.88 1.89 17.25
CA GLY A 166 13.34 2.61 18.40
C GLY A 166 11.81 2.63 18.49
N SER A 167 11.26 3.50 19.33
CA SER A 167 9.80 3.59 19.52
C SER A 167 9.11 4.15 18.26
N PRO A 168 8.19 3.42 17.64
CA PRO A 168 7.51 3.85 16.44
C PRO A 168 6.77 5.18 16.59
N LYS A 169 6.26 5.48 17.77
CA LYS A 169 5.48 6.70 18.06
C LYS A 169 6.29 8.00 17.92
N LYS A 170 7.63 7.92 17.89
CA LYS A 170 8.51 9.10 17.82
C LYS A 170 9.08 9.37 16.43
N THR A 171 8.90 8.46 15.48
CA THR A 171 9.69 8.46 14.25
C THR A 171 8.89 8.66 12.98
N LEU A 172 7.56 8.60 13.01
CA LEU A 172 6.76 8.96 11.87
C LEU A 172 6.46 10.46 11.87
N PRO A 173 6.96 11.17 10.87
CA PRO A 173 6.56 12.54 10.62
C PRO A 173 5.19 12.58 9.90
N LEU A 174 4.21 11.85 10.41
CA LEU A 174 2.81 12.11 10.12
C LEU A 174 2.53 13.45 10.78
N GLY A 175 2.27 14.46 9.97
CA GLY A 175 2.22 15.84 10.38
C GLY A 175 1.62 16.02 11.75
N SER A 176 2.32 16.77 12.61
CA SER A 176 1.73 17.29 13.83
C SER A 176 0.40 17.95 13.46
N LYS A 177 -0.68 17.55 14.13
CA LYS A 177 -1.88 18.40 14.14
C LYS A 177 -1.39 19.80 14.50
N LYS A 178 -1.53 20.75 13.59
CA LYS A 178 -1.48 22.15 13.96
C LYS A 178 -2.66 22.34 14.88
N GLU A 179 -2.41 22.61 16.15
CA GLU A 179 -3.37 23.18 17.07
C GLU A 179 -3.85 24.52 16.54
#